data_832eac8092e87f4ded60181077046274
#
_entry.id   832eac8092e87f4ded60181077046274
#
_cell.length_a   1.000
_cell.length_b   1.000
_cell.length_c   1.000
_cell.angle_alpha   90.00
_cell.angle_beta   90.00
_cell.angle_gamma   90.00
#
_symmetry.space_group_name_H-M   'P 1'
#
loop_
_entity.id
_entity.type
_entity.pdbx_description
1 polymer ?
#
loop_
_entity_poly.entity_id
_entity_poly.type
_entity_poly.pdbx_seq_one_letter_code
_entity_poly.pdbx_strand_id
1 'polypeptide(L)'
;MLSVIESINTAVNNFIWGVPAMICIIGVGLYLSIRTGFLQIRKFPYAMKTTLGRMLRKREASDGSMTPFQAVCTALAATVGTGNIAGVAGAIAIGGPGAVFWMWVSALLGMCTKFSEVTLAVHFRETNERGELVGGPMYYIKNGLKKHWLWLAYLFSAFGVLTVFGTGNATQVNTITAAVDSALINYHLISSDGVPTANLIMGMVIAILVALVLLGGIKRIGHVTEKLVPFMAVFYIILALGVVLLNFNRIPYVFSSIIKGAFTPASVTGGAVGSFFMSMKKGVSRGIFSNEAGLGTGSIAHACADTRKPVKQGFFGIFEVFADTIVICTLTALVILCSGVPVSYGEAAGAELTILGFTSTYGNWVSVFTAVAMCCFAFSTIIGWGLYGARCCEFLFGTSRTVKPFMVIYSLVAILGATVDLGLLWNIAETFNGLMAIPNLIAVFLLSGVVVKLVKEYFTTGDGKDA
;
A
#
# COMPACT_ATOMS: atom_id res chain seq x y z
N MET A 1 -5.38 -26.67 -19.37
CA MET A 1 -4.40 -26.38 -18.29
C MET A 1 -4.56 -24.95 -17.77
N LEU A 2 -4.53 -23.91 -18.62
CA LEU A 2 -4.73 -22.50 -18.18
C LEU A 2 -6.06 -22.29 -17.49
N SER A 3 -7.17 -22.81 -18.00
CA SER A 3 -8.50 -22.69 -17.38
C SER A 3 -8.59 -23.33 -15.98
N VAL A 4 -7.86 -24.41 -15.76
CA VAL A 4 -7.80 -25.04 -14.43
C VAL A 4 -7.00 -24.16 -13.46
N ILE A 5 -5.88 -23.60 -13.89
CA ILE A 5 -5.08 -22.67 -13.08
C ILE A 5 -5.92 -21.44 -12.72
N GLU A 6 -6.64 -20.87 -13.68
CA GLU A 6 -7.52 -19.73 -13.48
C GLU A 6 -8.65 -20.04 -12.48
N SER A 7 -9.29 -21.21 -12.62
CA SER A 7 -10.35 -21.65 -11.69
C SER A 7 -9.83 -21.83 -10.26
N ILE A 8 -8.66 -22.47 -10.09
CA ILE A 8 -8.04 -22.65 -8.78
C ILE A 8 -7.65 -21.29 -8.20
N ASN A 9 -7.00 -20.44 -9.00
CA ASN A 9 -6.60 -19.10 -8.56
C ASN A 9 -7.81 -18.27 -8.12
N THR A 10 -8.89 -18.29 -8.88
CA THR A 10 -10.14 -17.59 -8.54
C THR A 10 -10.74 -18.08 -7.23
N ALA A 11 -10.75 -19.40 -6.99
CA ALA A 11 -11.24 -19.97 -5.75
C ALA A 11 -10.39 -19.54 -4.55
N VAL A 12 -9.06 -19.58 -4.68
CA VAL A 12 -8.12 -19.15 -3.63
C VAL A 12 -8.20 -17.64 -3.40
N ASN A 13 -8.27 -16.85 -4.46
CA ASN A 13 -8.41 -15.38 -4.37
C ASN A 13 -9.70 -14.98 -3.65
N ASN A 14 -10.83 -15.61 -4.02
CA ASN A 14 -12.11 -15.38 -3.37
C ASN A 14 -12.14 -15.77 -1.90
N PHE A 15 -11.37 -16.79 -1.49
CA PHE A 15 -11.22 -17.16 -0.09
C PHE A 15 -10.38 -16.13 0.67
N ILE A 16 -9.24 -15.73 0.12
CA ILE A 16 -8.26 -14.82 0.77
C ILE A 16 -8.77 -13.39 0.87
N TRP A 17 -9.43 -12.90 -0.18
CA TRP A 17 -10.08 -11.58 -0.16
C TRP A 17 -11.56 -11.69 0.24
N GLY A 18 -11.97 -12.87 0.72
CA GLY A 18 -13.29 -13.17 1.22
C GLY A 18 -13.48 -12.89 2.70
N VAL A 19 -14.68 -13.20 3.19
CA VAL A 19 -15.09 -12.99 4.59
C VAL A 19 -14.13 -13.64 5.61
N PRO A 20 -13.65 -14.89 5.43
CA PRO A 20 -12.80 -15.52 6.43
C PRO A 20 -11.49 -14.76 6.69
N ALA A 21 -10.78 -14.37 5.64
CA ALA A 21 -9.53 -13.65 5.80
C ALA A 21 -9.74 -12.23 6.32
N MET A 22 -10.82 -11.56 5.91
CA MET A 22 -11.16 -10.25 6.48
C MET A 22 -11.44 -10.34 7.98
N ILE A 23 -12.15 -11.37 8.44
CA ILE A 23 -12.37 -11.61 9.88
C ILE A 23 -11.03 -11.80 10.59
N CYS A 24 -10.09 -12.54 10.01
CA CYS A 24 -8.77 -12.74 10.60
C CYS A 24 -7.99 -11.40 10.68
N ILE A 25 -7.93 -10.63 9.59
CA ILE A 25 -7.18 -9.37 9.55
C ILE A 25 -7.78 -8.34 10.51
N ILE A 26 -9.09 -8.14 10.44
CA ILE A 26 -9.82 -7.22 11.33
C ILE A 26 -9.79 -7.73 12.79
N GLY A 27 -9.95 -9.03 12.98
CA GLY A 27 -9.91 -9.66 14.30
C GLY A 27 -8.57 -9.52 14.99
N VAL A 28 -7.46 -9.74 14.28
CA VAL A 28 -6.11 -9.51 14.83
C VAL A 28 -5.90 -8.03 15.13
N GLY A 29 -6.33 -7.12 14.24
CA GLY A 29 -6.25 -5.68 14.48
C GLY A 29 -7.05 -5.24 15.70
N LEU A 30 -8.26 -5.76 15.88
CA LEU A 30 -9.09 -5.50 17.07
C LEU A 30 -8.46 -6.08 18.34
N TYR A 31 -7.99 -7.32 18.27
CA TYR A 31 -7.29 -7.97 19.38
C TYR A 31 -6.07 -7.17 19.86
N LEU A 32 -5.22 -6.74 18.92
CA LEU A 32 -4.07 -5.89 19.21
C LEU A 32 -4.48 -4.53 19.80
N SER A 33 -5.54 -3.93 19.24
CA SER A 33 -6.09 -2.67 19.74
C SER A 33 -6.54 -2.78 21.20
N ILE A 34 -7.26 -3.84 21.56
CA ILE A 34 -7.67 -4.11 22.93
C ILE A 34 -6.44 -4.36 23.83
N ARG A 35 -5.50 -5.19 23.40
CA ARG A 35 -4.29 -5.55 24.16
C ARG A 35 -3.39 -4.35 24.44
N THR A 36 -3.32 -3.38 23.54
CA THR A 36 -2.55 -2.14 23.67
C THR A 36 -3.37 -0.98 24.25
N GLY A 37 -4.66 -1.21 24.56
CA GLY A 37 -5.58 -0.22 25.08
C GLY A 37 -5.89 0.88 24.06
N PHE A 38 -6.13 0.51 22.80
CA PHE A 38 -6.41 1.43 21.68
C PHE A 38 -5.32 2.49 21.52
N LEU A 39 -4.06 2.06 21.52
CA LEU A 39 -2.88 2.93 21.44
C LEU A 39 -2.96 3.88 20.23
N GLN A 40 -3.42 3.39 19.09
CA GLN A 40 -3.56 4.15 17.85
C GLN A 40 -4.51 5.35 17.98
N ILE A 41 -5.46 5.31 18.92
CA ILE A 41 -6.38 6.43 19.22
C ILE A 41 -5.79 7.29 20.31
N ARG A 42 -5.46 6.70 21.46
CA ARG A 42 -4.99 7.45 22.66
C ARG A 42 -3.69 8.20 22.42
N LYS A 43 -2.79 7.65 21.63
CA LYS A 43 -1.48 8.22 21.33
C LYS A 43 -1.36 8.74 19.88
N PHE A 44 -2.50 8.96 19.22
CA PHE A 44 -2.52 9.50 17.86
C PHE A 44 -1.82 10.87 17.76
N PRO A 45 -2.08 11.85 18.62
CA PRO A 45 -1.36 13.13 18.58
C PRO A 45 0.16 12.95 18.72
N TYR A 46 0.60 12.03 19.58
CA TYR A 46 2.01 11.70 19.75
C TYR A 46 2.61 11.06 18.48
N ALA A 47 1.88 10.14 17.84
CA ALA A 47 2.30 9.54 16.58
C ALA A 47 2.51 10.60 15.49
N MET A 48 1.56 11.53 15.36
CA MET A 48 1.66 12.65 14.39
C MET A 48 2.83 13.57 14.71
N LYS A 49 2.96 14.01 15.96
CA LYS A 49 4.07 14.87 16.42
C LYS A 49 5.44 14.20 16.18
N THR A 50 5.53 12.89 16.49
CA THR A 50 6.78 12.13 16.34
C THR A 50 7.18 11.99 14.87
N THR A 51 6.22 11.75 13.97
CA THR A 51 6.47 11.57 12.55
C THR A 51 6.73 12.90 11.87
N LEU A 52 5.77 13.83 11.92
CA LEU A 52 5.85 15.14 11.27
C LEU A 52 7.01 15.99 11.82
N GLY A 53 7.25 15.96 13.15
CA GLY A 53 8.36 16.67 13.76
C GLY A 53 9.74 16.18 13.31
N ARG A 54 9.84 14.95 12.79
CA ARG A 54 11.10 14.42 12.23
C ARG A 54 11.27 14.71 10.75
N MET A 55 10.19 14.94 10.00
CA MET A 55 10.24 15.39 8.61
C MET A 55 11.05 16.67 8.45
N LEU A 56 11.02 17.53 9.48
CA LEU A 56 11.69 18.84 9.48
C LEU A 56 13.15 18.79 9.99
N ARG A 57 13.61 17.63 10.51
CA ARG A 57 14.97 17.49 11.05
C ARG A 57 15.87 16.78 10.05
N LYS A 58 16.84 17.49 9.49
CA LYS A 58 17.92 16.88 8.71
C LYS A 58 18.76 15.98 9.63
N ARG A 59 18.85 14.69 9.30
CA ARG A 59 19.71 13.72 9.96
C ARG A 59 20.27 12.79 8.88
N GLU A 60 21.55 12.46 9.00
CA GLU A 60 22.14 11.41 8.19
C GLU A 60 21.96 10.06 8.89
N ALA A 61 21.68 9.02 8.10
CA ALA A 61 21.62 7.66 8.58
C ALA A 61 23.03 7.06 8.63
N SER A 62 23.26 6.14 9.57
CA SER A 62 24.47 5.32 9.60
C SER A 62 24.61 4.47 8.34
N ASP A 63 25.82 3.98 8.05
CA ASP A 63 26.04 3.09 6.92
C ASP A 63 25.19 1.83 7.03
N GLY A 64 24.64 1.39 5.90
CA GLY A 64 23.75 0.22 5.85
C GLY A 64 22.34 0.45 6.38
N SER A 65 21.91 1.69 6.62
CA SER A 65 20.56 2.03 7.13
C SER A 65 19.93 3.22 6.40
N MET A 66 18.66 3.47 6.70
CA MET A 66 17.88 4.65 6.30
C MET A 66 17.55 5.50 7.53
N THR A 67 17.29 6.80 7.36
CA THR A 67 16.68 7.58 8.42
C THR A 67 15.27 7.04 8.71
N PRO A 68 14.72 7.23 9.93
CA PRO A 68 13.34 6.85 10.21
C PRO A 68 12.31 7.46 9.26
N PHE A 69 12.58 8.66 8.76
CA PHE A 69 11.74 9.33 7.78
C PHE A 69 11.87 8.70 6.38
N GLN A 70 13.09 8.39 5.92
CA GLN A 70 13.30 7.65 4.68
C GLN A 70 12.63 6.28 4.69
N ALA A 71 12.66 5.59 5.83
CA ALA A 71 12.02 4.29 5.97
C ALA A 71 10.49 4.38 5.83
N VAL A 72 9.84 5.38 6.47
CA VAL A 72 8.40 5.58 6.28
C VAL A 72 8.05 6.06 4.88
N CYS A 73 8.87 6.92 4.26
CA CYS A 73 8.65 7.31 2.87
C CYS A 73 8.80 6.10 1.93
N THR A 74 9.72 5.19 2.20
CA THR A 74 9.86 3.96 1.41
C THR A 74 8.67 3.02 1.59
N ALA A 75 8.13 2.90 2.80
CA ALA A 75 6.91 2.15 3.05
C ALA A 75 5.69 2.82 2.37
N LEU A 76 5.54 4.14 2.52
CA LEU A 76 4.50 4.90 1.82
C LEU A 76 4.65 4.86 0.29
N ALA A 77 5.88 4.78 -0.23
CA ALA A 77 6.10 4.60 -1.66
C ALA A 77 5.46 3.29 -2.18
N ALA A 78 5.51 2.23 -1.39
CA ALA A 78 4.90 0.96 -1.74
C ALA A 78 3.38 0.96 -1.57
N THR A 79 2.85 1.58 -0.51
CA THR A 79 1.42 1.58 -0.17
C THR A 79 0.63 2.62 -0.94
N VAL A 80 1.14 3.86 -1.06
CA VAL A 80 0.49 4.96 -1.79
C VAL A 80 0.77 4.80 -3.28
N GLY A 81 -0.09 4.07 -3.96
CA GLY A 81 0.04 3.70 -5.35
C GLY A 81 -1.28 3.83 -6.11
N THR A 82 -1.38 3.05 -7.19
CA THR A 82 -2.60 3.00 -8.01
C THR A 82 -3.82 2.49 -7.23
N GLY A 83 -3.61 1.74 -6.14
CA GLY A 83 -4.67 1.29 -5.24
C GLY A 83 -5.47 2.42 -4.59
N ASN A 84 -4.83 3.53 -4.27
CA ASN A 84 -5.48 4.70 -3.68
C ASN A 84 -6.38 5.45 -4.67
N ILE A 85 -6.19 5.24 -5.95
CA ILE A 85 -6.94 5.89 -7.04
C ILE A 85 -7.95 4.90 -7.63
N ALA A 86 -7.46 3.85 -8.30
CA ALA A 86 -8.29 2.84 -8.95
C ALA A 86 -9.01 1.92 -7.95
N GLY A 87 -8.34 1.56 -6.85
CA GLY A 87 -8.93 0.69 -5.83
C GLY A 87 -10.11 1.33 -5.10
N VAL A 88 -10.01 2.63 -4.80
CA VAL A 88 -11.12 3.40 -4.18
C VAL A 88 -12.29 3.53 -5.15
N ALA A 89 -12.02 3.84 -6.42
CA ALA A 89 -13.04 3.91 -7.46
C ALA A 89 -13.77 2.57 -7.59
N GLY A 90 -13.06 1.46 -7.65
CA GLY A 90 -13.63 0.12 -7.69
C GLY A 90 -14.41 -0.26 -6.43
N ALA A 91 -13.98 0.21 -5.24
CA ALA A 91 -14.73 0.01 -4.00
C ALA A 91 -16.07 0.72 -4.03
N ILE A 92 -16.10 1.97 -4.49
CA ILE A 92 -17.33 2.78 -4.61
C ILE A 92 -18.26 2.19 -5.67
N ALA A 93 -17.73 1.81 -6.84
CA ALA A 93 -18.54 1.28 -7.93
C ALA A 93 -19.26 -0.02 -7.55
N ILE A 94 -18.55 -0.96 -6.91
CA ILE A 94 -19.13 -2.28 -6.55
C ILE A 94 -19.77 -2.28 -5.16
N GLY A 95 -19.18 -1.56 -4.20
CA GLY A 95 -19.64 -1.55 -2.80
C GLY A 95 -20.54 -0.36 -2.44
N GLY A 96 -20.75 0.58 -3.36
CA GLY A 96 -21.43 1.83 -3.10
C GLY A 96 -20.59 2.82 -2.27
N PRO A 97 -21.11 4.03 -2.02
CA PRO A 97 -20.42 5.04 -1.20
C PRO A 97 -20.07 4.56 0.20
N GLY A 98 -20.88 3.66 0.77
CA GLY A 98 -20.65 3.06 2.09
C GLY A 98 -19.37 2.25 2.21
N ALA A 99 -18.78 1.79 1.12
CA ALA A 99 -17.48 1.12 1.13
C ALA A 99 -16.40 2.01 1.74
N VAL A 100 -16.49 3.32 1.57
CA VAL A 100 -15.55 4.30 2.16
C VAL A 100 -15.57 4.26 3.69
N PHE A 101 -16.74 4.17 4.30
CA PHE A 101 -16.87 4.00 5.75
C PHE A 101 -16.15 2.75 6.25
N TRP A 102 -16.30 1.64 5.54
CA TRP A 102 -15.65 0.38 5.92
C TRP A 102 -14.13 0.40 5.65
N MET A 103 -13.66 1.20 4.69
CA MET A 103 -12.23 1.51 4.55
C MET A 103 -11.70 2.23 5.79
N TRP A 104 -12.43 3.21 6.34
CA TRP A 104 -12.03 3.90 7.58
C TRP A 104 -11.97 2.97 8.79
N VAL A 105 -12.97 2.09 8.93
CA VAL A 105 -12.97 1.09 10.01
C VAL A 105 -11.76 0.15 9.89
N SER A 106 -11.47 -0.35 8.69
CA SER A 106 -10.32 -1.22 8.47
C SER A 106 -8.99 -0.49 8.74
N ALA A 107 -8.87 0.78 8.35
CA ALA A 107 -7.68 1.59 8.61
C ALA A 107 -7.47 1.85 10.09
N LEU A 108 -8.55 2.17 10.84
CA LEU A 108 -8.47 2.41 12.28
C LEU A 108 -7.90 1.21 13.05
N LEU A 109 -8.34 0.01 12.70
CA LEU A 109 -7.81 -1.23 13.28
C LEU A 109 -6.44 -1.59 12.69
N GLY A 110 -6.26 -1.35 11.39
CA GLY A 110 -5.02 -1.55 10.66
C GLY A 110 -3.85 -0.72 11.19
N MET A 111 -4.11 0.49 11.72
CA MET A 111 -3.08 1.30 12.38
C MET A 111 -2.39 0.56 13.54
N CYS A 112 -3.15 -0.20 14.35
CA CYS A 112 -2.58 -0.97 15.45
C CYS A 112 -1.83 -2.21 14.95
N THR A 113 -2.34 -2.84 13.90
CA THR A 113 -1.66 -3.97 13.24
C THR A 113 -0.33 -3.51 12.66
N LYS A 114 -0.31 -2.44 11.86
CA LYS A 114 0.90 -1.87 11.26
C LYS A 114 1.90 -1.41 12.33
N PHE A 115 1.42 -0.76 13.40
CA PHE A 115 2.25 -0.41 14.57
C PHE A 115 2.96 -1.64 15.13
N SER A 116 2.23 -2.75 15.29
CA SER A 116 2.77 -3.99 15.85
C SER A 116 3.79 -4.64 14.90
N GLU A 117 3.48 -4.71 13.60
CA GLU A 117 4.38 -5.20 12.56
C GLU A 117 5.70 -4.44 12.53
N VAL A 118 5.63 -3.11 12.52
CA VAL A 118 6.82 -2.24 12.49
C VAL A 118 7.63 -2.38 13.79
N THR A 119 6.96 -2.42 14.94
CA THR A 119 7.62 -2.61 16.24
C THR A 119 8.37 -3.93 16.29
N LEU A 120 7.73 -5.04 15.87
CA LEU A 120 8.36 -6.35 15.82
C LEU A 120 9.50 -6.41 14.81
N ALA A 121 9.33 -5.79 13.63
CA ALA A 121 10.35 -5.80 12.59
C ALA A 121 11.64 -5.09 13.02
N VAL A 122 11.53 -3.97 13.74
CA VAL A 122 12.69 -3.25 14.28
C VAL A 122 13.29 -3.99 15.48
N HIS A 123 12.47 -4.65 16.30
CA HIS A 123 12.93 -5.39 17.49
C HIS A 123 13.71 -6.65 17.13
N PHE A 124 13.25 -7.41 16.14
CA PHE A 124 13.83 -8.70 15.73
C PHE A 124 14.70 -8.64 14.47
N ARG A 125 15.05 -7.45 13.99
CA ARG A 125 15.91 -7.29 12.80
C ARG A 125 17.32 -7.79 13.04
N GLU A 126 18.00 -8.05 11.92
CA GLU A 126 19.41 -8.49 11.89
C GLU A 126 20.25 -7.49 11.07
N THR A 127 21.55 -7.69 11.07
CA THR A 127 22.46 -7.04 10.15
C THR A 127 22.98 -8.10 9.19
N ASN A 128 22.88 -7.86 7.87
CA ASN A 128 23.31 -8.81 6.87
C ASN A 128 24.84 -8.76 6.61
N GLU A 129 25.32 -9.61 5.70
CA GLU A 129 26.74 -9.71 5.30
C GLU A 129 27.33 -8.39 4.76
N ARG A 130 26.48 -7.45 4.33
CA ARG A 130 26.90 -6.12 3.81
C ARG A 130 26.83 -5.02 4.86
N GLY A 131 26.53 -5.36 6.10
CA GLY A 131 26.32 -4.38 7.17
C GLY A 131 24.99 -3.63 7.09
N GLU A 132 24.05 -4.07 6.24
CA GLU A 132 22.72 -3.45 6.11
C GLU A 132 21.74 -4.02 7.13
N LEU A 133 20.85 -3.16 7.67
CA LEU A 133 19.76 -3.57 8.54
C LEU A 133 18.69 -4.28 7.71
N VAL A 134 18.32 -5.49 8.13
CA VAL A 134 17.33 -6.34 7.48
C VAL A 134 16.31 -6.85 8.50
N GLY A 135 15.04 -6.84 8.14
CA GLY A 135 13.95 -7.26 9.02
C GLY A 135 12.65 -7.43 8.26
N GLY A 136 11.57 -7.59 8.99
CA GLY A 136 10.24 -7.84 8.45
C GLY A 136 9.67 -9.17 8.96
N PRO A 137 8.54 -9.65 8.42
CA PRO A 137 7.86 -10.85 8.89
C PRO A 137 8.78 -12.08 8.98
N MET A 138 9.60 -12.32 7.97
CA MET A 138 10.50 -13.46 7.95
C MET A 138 11.50 -13.44 9.13
N TYR A 139 11.95 -12.25 9.55
CA TYR A 139 12.91 -12.13 10.65
C TYR A 139 12.25 -12.20 12.02
N TYR A 140 11.08 -11.58 12.23
CA TYR A 140 10.43 -11.73 13.54
C TYR A 140 9.78 -13.11 13.72
N ILE A 141 9.45 -13.83 12.64
CA ILE A 141 9.11 -15.26 12.72
C ILE A 141 10.34 -16.07 13.12
N LYS A 142 11.49 -15.87 12.44
CA LYS A 142 12.74 -16.58 12.69
C LYS A 142 13.24 -16.35 14.12
N ASN A 143 13.25 -15.10 14.59
CA ASN A 143 13.91 -14.70 15.83
C ASN A 143 12.95 -14.64 17.04
N GLY A 144 11.64 -14.47 16.80
CA GLY A 144 10.65 -14.30 17.84
C GLY A 144 9.86 -15.56 18.17
N LEU A 145 9.74 -16.49 17.23
CA LEU A 145 8.99 -17.72 17.40
C LEU A 145 9.90 -18.93 17.59
N LYS A 146 9.32 -20.06 18.04
CA LYS A 146 10.04 -21.33 18.16
C LYS A 146 10.42 -21.88 16.78
N LYS A 147 11.48 -22.67 16.70
CA LYS A 147 12.04 -23.22 15.44
C LYS A 147 11.02 -23.93 14.54
N HIS A 148 10.01 -24.59 15.11
CA HIS A 148 8.98 -25.27 14.32
C HIS A 148 8.06 -24.32 13.51
N TRP A 149 8.08 -22.99 13.79
CA TRP A 149 7.36 -21.99 13.02
C TRP A 149 8.19 -21.39 11.85
N LEU A 150 9.46 -21.78 11.71
CA LEU A 150 10.36 -21.19 10.71
C LEU A 150 9.86 -21.36 9.27
N TRP A 151 9.09 -22.41 8.99
CA TRP A 151 8.48 -22.59 7.67
C TRP A 151 7.56 -21.45 7.24
N LEU A 152 6.91 -20.76 8.20
CA LEU A 152 6.12 -19.56 7.90
C LEU A 152 6.97 -18.42 7.35
N ALA A 153 8.22 -18.26 7.81
CA ALA A 153 9.13 -17.25 7.32
C ALA A 153 9.52 -17.50 5.85
N TYR A 154 9.79 -18.76 5.52
CA TYR A 154 10.06 -19.17 4.13
C TYR A 154 8.83 -19.01 3.24
N LEU A 155 7.64 -19.37 3.75
CA LEU A 155 6.38 -19.22 3.02
C LEU A 155 6.07 -17.75 2.74
N PHE A 156 6.21 -16.88 3.74
CA PHE A 156 6.07 -15.42 3.57
C PHE A 156 7.01 -14.89 2.48
N SER A 157 8.29 -15.27 2.56
CA SER A 157 9.30 -14.80 1.63
C SER A 157 9.07 -15.32 0.20
N ALA A 158 8.62 -16.58 0.05
CA ALA A 158 8.28 -17.14 -1.26
C ALA A 158 7.10 -16.40 -1.91
N PHE A 159 6.02 -16.17 -1.15
CA PHE A 159 4.89 -15.38 -1.63
C PHE A 159 5.31 -13.94 -1.95
N GLY A 160 6.19 -13.33 -1.12
CA GLY A 160 6.73 -12.02 -1.35
C GLY A 160 7.46 -11.90 -2.69
N VAL A 161 8.37 -12.84 -2.99
CA VAL A 161 9.09 -12.87 -4.27
C VAL A 161 8.14 -13.00 -5.48
N LEU A 162 7.09 -13.82 -5.37
CA LEU A 162 6.12 -14.00 -6.46
C LEU A 162 5.23 -12.75 -6.65
N THR A 163 4.79 -12.15 -5.54
CA THR A 163 3.91 -10.98 -5.55
C THR A 163 4.57 -9.75 -6.18
N VAL A 164 5.83 -9.50 -5.87
CA VAL A 164 6.49 -8.25 -6.27
C VAL A 164 6.62 -8.09 -7.78
N PHE A 165 6.75 -9.18 -8.54
CA PHE A 165 6.82 -9.13 -10.00
C PHE A 165 5.48 -8.71 -10.64
N GLY A 166 4.36 -9.14 -10.08
CA GLY A 166 3.02 -8.77 -10.54
C GLY A 166 2.55 -7.46 -9.91
N THR A 167 2.03 -7.53 -8.68
CA THR A 167 1.39 -6.39 -7.99
C THR A 167 2.35 -5.22 -7.78
N GLY A 168 3.61 -5.49 -7.46
CA GLY A 168 4.62 -4.47 -7.18
C GLY A 168 5.26 -3.85 -8.42
N ASN A 169 5.23 -4.50 -9.58
CA ASN A 169 5.92 -4.04 -10.79
C ASN A 169 5.00 -4.01 -12.00
N ALA A 170 4.74 -5.16 -12.62
CA ALA A 170 4.11 -5.23 -13.93
C ALA A 170 2.74 -4.53 -13.99
N THR A 171 1.93 -4.65 -12.95
CA THR A 171 0.62 -3.94 -12.86
C THR A 171 0.79 -2.43 -12.73
N GLN A 172 1.81 -1.98 -12.02
CA GLN A 172 2.10 -0.55 -11.86
C GLN A 172 2.57 0.05 -13.19
N VAL A 173 3.46 -0.65 -13.90
CA VAL A 173 3.94 -0.23 -15.23
C VAL A 173 2.79 -0.18 -16.22
N ASN A 174 1.92 -1.20 -16.24
CA ASN A 174 0.72 -1.21 -17.08
C ASN A 174 -0.18 0.00 -16.81
N THR A 175 -0.32 0.40 -15.54
CA THR A 175 -1.08 1.61 -15.19
C THR A 175 -0.40 2.89 -15.70
N ILE A 176 0.94 2.98 -15.63
CA ILE A 176 1.70 4.11 -16.19
C ILE A 176 1.46 4.19 -17.69
N THR A 177 1.64 3.08 -18.41
CA THR A 177 1.46 3.06 -19.86
C THR A 177 0.03 3.43 -20.26
N ALA A 178 -0.99 2.88 -19.62
CA ALA A 178 -2.38 3.22 -19.88
C ALA A 178 -2.69 4.72 -19.64
N ALA A 179 -2.14 5.31 -18.58
CA ALA A 179 -2.33 6.73 -18.30
C ALA A 179 -1.63 7.63 -19.34
N VAL A 180 -0.42 7.27 -19.74
CA VAL A 180 0.35 8.03 -20.76
C VAL A 180 -0.25 7.85 -22.14
N ASP A 181 -0.65 6.63 -22.52
CA ASP A 181 -1.32 6.36 -23.80
C ASP A 181 -2.61 7.18 -23.95
N SER A 182 -3.43 7.22 -22.89
CA SER A 182 -4.64 8.03 -22.88
C SER A 182 -4.32 9.51 -23.11
N ALA A 183 -3.27 10.03 -22.47
CA ALA A 183 -2.86 11.42 -22.68
C ALA A 183 -2.33 11.66 -24.09
N LEU A 184 -1.46 10.79 -24.60
CA LEU A 184 -0.87 10.94 -25.95
C LEU A 184 -1.93 10.85 -27.06
N ILE A 185 -2.92 9.97 -26.92
CA ILE A 185 -4.04 9.84 -27.87
C ILE A 185 -4.95 11.08 -27.79
N ASN A 186 -5.30 11.53 -26.59
CA ASN A 186 -6.17 12.70 -26.39
C ASN A 186 -5.57 13.99 -26.98
N TYR A 187 -4.25 14.11 -26.96
CA TYR A 187 -3.55 15.25 -27.59
C TYR A 187 -3.14 15.01 -29.04
N HIS A 188 -3.59 13.90 -29.67
CA HIS A 188 -3.28 13.53 -31.05
C HIS A 188 -1.78 13.44 -31.36
N LEU A 189 -0.96 13.07 -30.37
CA LEU A 189 0.48 12.92 -30.51
C LEU A 189 0.88 11.57 -31.09
N ILE A 190 0.06 10.55 -30.86
CA ILE A 190 0.21 9.20 -31.45
C ILE A 190 -1.16 8.71 -31.94
N SER A 191 -1.13 7.82 -32.95
CA SER A 191 -2.30 7.02 -33.36
C SER A 191 -2.37 5.73 -32.56
N SER A 192 -3.51 5.05 -32.58
CA SER A 192 -3.69 3.75 -31.93
C SER A 192 -2.64 2.71 -32.37
N ASP A 193 -2.19 2.76 -33.63
CA ASP A 193 -1.16 1.86 -34.17
C ASP A 193 0.23 2.13 -33.58
N GLY A 194 0.47 3.35 -33.08
CA GLY A 194 1.73 3.73 -32.43
C GLY A 194 1.85 3.31 -30.97
N VAL A 195 0.74 2.93 -30.30
CA VAL A 195 0.69 2.56 -28.88
C VAL A 195 1.66 1.42 -28.51
N PRO A 196 1.74 0.29 -29.25
CA PRO A 196 2.67 -0.78 -28.88
C PRO A 196 4.14 -0.33 -28.86
N THR A 197 4.53 0.52 -29.81
CA THR A 197 5.91 1.06 -29.88
C THR A 197 6.17 2.04 -28.74
N ALA A 198 5.22 2.91 -28.42
CA ALA A 198 5.31 3.85 -27.29
C ALA A 198 5.43 3.08 -25.98
N ASN A 199 4.65 2.03 -25.77
CA ASN A 199 4.68 1.20 -24.57
C ASN A 199 6.01 0.46 -24.41
N LEU A 200 6.58 -0.07 -25.49
CA LEU A 200 7.92 -0.67 -25.43
C LEU A 200 8.99 0.34 -25.02
N ILE A 201 8.95 1.55 -25.58
CA ILE A 201 9.89 2.63 -25.23
C ILE A 201 9.71 3.03 -23.75
N MET A 202 8.47 3.22 -23.30
CA MET A 202 8.16 3.53 -21.89
C MET A 202 8.63 2.43 -20.96
N GLY A 203 8.37 1.16 -21.29
CA GLY A 203 8.84 0.02 -20.51
C GLY A 203 10.35 -0.01 -20.35
N MET A 204 11.10 0.28 -21.42
CA MET A 204 12.56 0.38 -21.37
C MET A 204 13.02 1.55 -20.49
N VAL A 205 12.42 2.73 -20.63
CA VAL A 205 12.75 3.89 -19.82
C VAL A 205 12.47 3.62 -18.34
N ILE A 206 11.31 3.06 -18.01
CA ILE A 206 10.95 2.70 -16.63
C ILE A 206 11.93 1.66 -16.08
N ALA A 207 12.27 0.62 -16.85
CA ALA A 207 13.24 -0.40 -16.45
C ALA A 207 14.60 0.21 -16.09
N ILE A 208 15.11 1.13 -16.92
CA ILE A 208 16.37 1.84 -16.66
C ILE A 208 16.26 2.68 -15.40
N LEU A 209 15.20 3.48 -15.22
CA LEU A 209 15.01 4.33 -14.05
C LEU A 209 14.90 3.50 -12.77
N VAL A 210 14.15 2.41 -12.80
CA VAL A 210 14.02 1.48 -11.67
C VAL A 210 15.38 0.84 -11.33
N ALA A 211 16.12 0.36 -12.34
CA ALA A 211 17.45 -0.21 -12.14
C ALA A 211 18.42 0.81 -11.52
N LEU A 212 18.42 2.05 -12.03
CA LEU A 212 19.26 3.12 -11.49
C LEU A 212 18.99 3.39 -10.01
N VAL A 213 17.73 3.34 -9.57
CA VAL A 213 17.38 3.56 -8.16
C VAL A 213 17.73 2.33 -7.32
N LEU A 214 17.25 1.15 -7.71
CA LEU A 214 17.38 -0.06 -6.90
C LEU A 214 18.82 -0.55 -6.76
N LEU A 215 19.60 -0.55 -7.84
CA LEU A 215 21.02 -0.96 -7.80
C LEU A 215 21.90 -0.02 -6.97
N GLY A 216 21.43 1.19 -6.69
CA GLY A 216 22.06 2.12 -5.75
C GLY A 216 21.90 1.75 -4.28
N GLY A 217 21.13 0.67 -3.98
CA GLY A 217 20.94 0.14 -2.63
C GLY A 217 20.02 0.99 -1.76
N ILE A 218 19.93 0.60 -0.48
CA ILE A 218 18.94 1.16 0.46
C ILE A 218 19.06 2.68 0.66
N LYS A 219 20.29 3.23 0.63
CA LYS A 219 20.51 4.69 0.75
C LYS A 219 19.88 5.46 -0.41
N ARG A 220 20.07 4.98 -1.65
CA ARG A 220 19.49 5.63 -2.83
C ARG A 220 17.98 5.49 -2.87
N ILE A 221 17.47 4.31 -2.53
CA ILE A 221 16.02 4.08 -2.41
C ILE A 221 15.42 5.07 -1.41
N GLY A 222 15.97 5.17 -0.20
CA GLY A 222 15.51 6.11 0.82
C GLY A 222 15.59 7.57 0.36
N HIS A 223 16.66 7.97 -0.32
CA HIS A 223 16.84 9.34 -0.81
C HIS A 223 15.85 9.72 -1.92
N VAL A 224 15.52 8.77 -2.81
CA VAL A 224 14.51 9.00 -3.85
C VAL A 224 13.11 9.05 -3.25
N THR A 225 12.76 8.12 -2.37
CA THR A 225 11.42 8.04 -1.78
C THR A 225 11.12 9.21 -0.84
N GLU A 226 12.11 9.71 -0.07
CA GLU A 226 11.90 10.86 0.82
C GLU A 226 11.57 12.17 0.08
N LYS A 227 11.92 12.27 -1.21
CA LYS A 227 11.58 13.41 -2.06
C LYS A 227 10.30 13.17 -2.85
N LEU A 228 10.20 11.98 -3.47
CA LEU A 228 9.11 11.63 -4.37
C LEU A 228 7.77 11.54 -3.61
N VAL A 229 7.77 10.85 -2.45
CA VAL A 229 6.52 10.58 -1.73
C VAL A 229 5.86 11.84 -1.17
N PRO A 230 6.55 12.73 -0.46
CA PRO A 230 5.92 13.98 -0.02
C PRO A 230 5.48 14.85 -1.20
N PHE A 231 6.28 14.91 -2.28
CA PHE A 231 5.92 15.65 -3.48
C PHE A 231 4.61 15.15 -4.09
N MET A 232 4.52 13.84 -4.38
CA MET A 232 3.32 13.27 -4.99
C MET A 232 2.09 13.37 -4.09
N ALA A 233 2.27 13.17 -2.77
CA ALA A 233 1.18 13.25 -1.81
C ALA A 233 0.63 14.69 -1.70
N VAL A 234 1.49 15.68 -1.52
CA VAL A 234 1.08 17.10 -1.44
C VAL A 234 0.42 17.55 -2.73
N PHE A 235 1.01 17.20 -3.88
CA PHE A 235 0.45 17.51 -5.18
C PHE A 235 -0.96 16.93 -5.36
N TYR A 236 -1.14 15.65 -5.04
CA TYR A 236 -2.45 14.99 -5.11
C TYR A 236 -3.47 15.58 -4.13
N ILE A 237 -3.04 15.84 -2.88
CA ILE A 237 -3.90 16.43 -1.85
C ILE A 237 -4.40 17.81 -2.28
N ILE A 238 -3.54 18.66 -2.84
CA ILE A 238 -3.93 20.00 -3.33
C ILE A 238 -4.99 19.89 -4.42
N LEU A 239 -4.77 19.03 -5.43
CA LEU A 239 -5.72 18.85 -6.51
C LEU A 239 -7.06 18.29 -6.00
N ALA A 240 -7.02 17.28 -5.13
CA ALA A 240 -8.22 16.67 -4.59
C ALA A 240 -9.00 17.61 -3.68
N LEU A 241 -8.33 18.37 -2.82
CA LEU A 241 -8.97 19.41 -1.99
C LEU A 241 -9.62 20.49 -2.85
N GLY A 242 -9.01 20.88 -3.96
CA GLY A 242 -9.60 21.83 -4.88
C GLY A 242 -10.95 21.34 -5.45
N VAL A 243 -11.05 20.06 -5.84
CA VAL A 243 -12.35 19.46 -6.27
C VAL A 243 -13.37 19.54 -5.15
N VAL A 244 -12.99 19.19 -3.93
CA VAL A 244 -13.89 19.18 -2.76
C VAL A 244 -14.36 20.61 -2.44
N LEU A 245 -13.44 21.58 -2.45
CA LEU A 245 -13.76 22.98 -2.16
C LEU A 245 -14.65 23.62 -3.23
N LEU A 246 -14.40 23.35 -4.51
CA LEU A 246 -15.22 23.84 -5.61
C LEU A 246 -16.64 23.21 -5.61
N ASN A 247 -16.79 22.04 -5.00
CA ASN A 247 -18.07 21.33 -4.86
C ASN A 247 -18.53 21.24 -3.41
N PHE A 248 -18.17 22.20 -2.55
CA PHE A 248 -18.42 22.13 -1.09
C PHE A 248 -19.90 21.94 -0.72
N ASN A 249 -20.82 22.44 -1.53
CA ASN A 249 -22.27 22.28 -1.31
C ASN A 249 -22.72 20.81 -1.29
N ARG A 250 -21.94 19.92 -1.91
CA ARG A 250 -22.24 18.47 -1.96
C ARG A 250 -21.70 17.70 -0.77
N ILE A 251 -20.79 18.28 0.02
CA ILE A 251 -20.14 17.60 1.14
C ILE A 251 -21.15 16.98 2.12
N PRO A 252 -22.19 17.70 2.61
CA PRO A 252 -23.15 17.12 3.54
C PRO A 252 -23.88 15.92 2.96
N TYR A 253 -24.28 16.00 1.69
CA TYR A 253 -24.92 14.91 0.97
C TYR A 253 -24.00 13.70 0.83
N VAL A 254 -22.72 13.92 0.46
CA VAL A 254 -21.72 12.87 0.27
C VAL A 254 -21.46 12.13 1.58
N PHE A 255 -21.22 12.84 2.69
CA PHE A 255 -21.03 12.18 3.99
C PHE A 255 -22.27 11.42 4.45
N SER A 256 -23.46 11.98 4.24
CA SER A 256 -24.74 11.27 4.49
C SER A 256 -24.83 9.99 3.66
N SER A 257 -24.43 10.04 2.37
CA SER A 257 -24.42 8.88 1.47
C SER A 257 -23.43 7.81 1.89
N ILE A 258 -22.24 8.21 2.37
CA ILE A 258 -21.24 7.28 2.90
C ILE A 258 -21.77 6.55 4.14
N ILE A 259 -22.33 7.28 5.11
CA ILE A 259 -22.81 6.68 6.35
C ILE A 259 -24.07 5.83 6.11
N LYS A 260 -25.05 6.35 5.37
CA LYS A 260 -26.26 5.57 5.01
C LYS A 260 -25.91 4.36 4.15
N GLY A 261 -25.05 4.56 3.15
CA GLY A 261 -24.61 3.48 2.27
C GLY A 261 -23.82 2.38 2.97
N ALA A 262 -23.18 2.68 4.10
CA ALA A 262 -22.44 1.69 4.88
C ALA A 262 -23.38 0.60 5.47
N PHE A 263 -24.60 0.95 5.83
CA PHE A 263 -25.56 0.06 6.50
C PHE A 263 -26.76 -0.29 5.62
N THR A 264 -27.15 0.61 4.73
CA THR A 264 -28.26 0.45 3.78
C THR A 264 -27.87 0.84 2.37
N PRO A 265 -26.93 0.13 1.72
CA PRO A 265 -26.37 0.54 0.42
C PRO A 265 -27.43 0.62 -0.68
N ALA A 266 -28.42 -0.25 -0.66
CA ALA A 266 -29.52 -0.24 -1.65
C ALA A 266 -30.25 1.11 -1.71
N SER A 267 -30.41 1.80 -0.57
CA SER A 267 -31.10 3.11 -0.50
C SER A 267 -30.33 4.25 -1.17
N VAL A 268 -29.03 4.09 -1.37
CA VAL A 268 -28.13 5.11 -1.93
C VAL A 268 -27.77 4.78 -3.38
N THR A 269 -27.76 3.50 -3.74
CA THR A 269 -27.34 3.01 -5.06
C THR A 269 -28.50 2.61 -5.97
N GLY A 270 -29.74 2.95 -5.59
CA GLY A 270 -30.93 2.57 -6.35
C GLY A 270 -31.15 1.05 -6.43
N GLY A 271 -30.65 0.30 -5.45
CA GLY A 271 -30.77 -1.16 -5.39
C GLY A 271 -29.63 -1.92 -6.08
N ALA A 272 -28.73 -1.26 -6.81
CA ALA A 272 -27.61 -1.92 -7.49
C ALA A 272 -26.64 -2.63 -6.52
N VAL A 273 -26.44 -2.06 -5.32
CA VAL A 273 -25.71 -2.72 -4.22
C VAL A 273 -26.73 -3.19 -3.18
N GLY A 274 -27.15 -4.44 -3.31
CA GLY A 274 -28.27 -5.00 -2.54
C GLY A 274 -27.95 -5.39 -1.11
N SER A 275 -26.66 -5.48 -0.72
CA SER A 275 -26.24 -6.06 0.56
C SER A 275 -25.23 -5.21 1.30
N PHE A 276 -25.49 -4.98 2.58
CA PHE A 276 -24.55 -4.45 3.57
C PHE A 276 -23.19 -5.18 3.53
N PHE A 277 -23.22 -6.50 3.44
CA PHE A 277 -21.99 -7.29 3.36
C PHE A 277 -21.16 -6.99 2.12
N MET A 278 -21.77 -6.63 1.00
CA MET A 278 -21.04 -6.24 -0.22
C MET A 278 -20.26 -4.95 0.02
N SER A 279 -20.91 -3.93 0.58
CA SER A 279 -20.28 -2.66 0.92
C SER A 279 -19.12 -2.86 1.91
N MET A 280 -19.36 -3.62 2.98
CA MET A 280 -18.35 -3.95 3.99
C MET A 280 -17.19 -4.73 3.38
N LYS A 281 -17.46 -5.80 2.63
CA LYS A 281 -16.44 -6.63 1.99
C LYS A 281 -15.54 -5.82 1.07
N LYS A 282 -16.13 -5.00 0.22
CA LYS A 282 -15.37 -4.18 -0.74
C LYS A 282 -14.58 -3.07 -0.05
N GLY A 283 -15.17 -2.40 0.94
CA GLY A 283 -14.48 -1.36 1.70
C GLY A 283 -13.29 -1.91 2.49
N VAL A 284 -13.49 -2.96 3.28
CA VAL A 284 -12.43 -3.58 4.07
C VAL A 284 -11.32 -4.13 3.19
N SER A 285 -11.66 -4.91 2.15
CA SER A 285 -10.68 -5.50 1.24
C SER A 285 -9.82 -4.43 0.57
N ARG A 286 -10.43 -3.38 0.03
CA ARG A 286 -9.67 -2.31 -0.66
C ARG A 286 -8.91 -1.41 0.31
N GLY A 287 -9.40 -1.22 1.54
CA GLY A 287 -8.66 -0.54 2.60
C GLY A 287 -7.36 -1.28 2.95
N ILE A 288 -7.45 -2.59 3.20
CA ILE A 288 -6.29 -3.45 3.49
C ILE A 288 -5.33 -3.51 2.31
N PHE A 289 -5.86 -3.66 1.10
CA PHE A 289 -5.04 -3.69 -0.11
C PHE A 289 -4.23 -2.39 -0.30
N SER A 290 -4.81 -1.24 0.06
CA SER A 290 -4.14 0.06 -0.03
C SER A 290 -3.06 0.22 1.04
N ASN A 291 -3.39 0.07 2.32
CA ASN A 291 -2.48 0.36 3.43
C ASN A 291 -1.57 -0.81 3.85
N GLU A 292 -1.79 -2.00 3.28
CA GLU A 292 -1.02 -3.22 3.53
C GLU A 292 -0.94 -3.64 5.03
N ALA A 293 -1.84 -3.14 5.89
CA ALA A 293 -1.87 -3.54 7.29
C ALA A 293 -2.36 -4.98 7.43
N GLY A 294 -1.56 -5.82 8.04
CA GLY A 294 -1.79 -7.27 8.14
C GLY A 294 -1.08 -8.08 7.06
N LEU A 295 -0.54 -7.46 6.01
CA LEU A 295 0.31 -8.12 5.01
C LEU A 295 1.77 -8.23 5.46
N GLY A 296 2.23 -7.32 6.33
CA GLY A 296 3.59 -7.31 6.89
C GLY A 296 4.65 -6.65 6.01
N THR A 297 4.34 -6.34 4.76
CA THR A 297 5.26 -5.84 3.73
C THR A 297 5.95 -4.53 4.13
N GLY A 298 5.18 -3.52 4.54
CA GLY A 298 5.73 -2.21 4.94
C GLY A 298 6.73 -2.29 6.09
N SER A 299 6.61 -3.29 6.96
CA SER A 299 7.54 -3.50 8.07
C SER A 299 8.98 -3.80 7.61
N ILE A 300 9.17 -4.30 6.38
CA ILE A 300 10.48 -4.56 5.77
C ILE A 300 11.26 -3.25 5.57
N ALA A 301 10.60 -2.21 5.05
CA ALA A 301 11.22 -0.89 4.90
C ALA A 301 11.52 -0.26 6.27
N HIS A 302 10.58 -0.33 7.21
CA HIS A 302 10.78 0.21 8.55
C HIS A 302 11.89 -0.46 9.35
N ALA A 303 12.18 -1.73 9.10
CA ALA A 303 13.30 -2.44 9.71
C ALA A 303 14.66 -1.84 9.33
N CYS A 304 14.78 -1.21 8.15
CA CYS A 304 15.98 -0.54 7.69
C CYS A 304 16.23 0.82 8.40
N ALA A 305 15.30 1.29 9.26
CA ALA A 305 15.42 2.59 9.94
C ALA A 305 16.55 2.61 10.96
N ASP A 306 17.37 3.66 10.91
CA ASP A 306 18.42 3.93 11.92
C ASP A 306 17.80 4.40 13.23
N THR A 307 17.29 3.45 14.01
CA THR A 307 16.69 3.69 15.33
C THR A 307 16.92 2.52 16.25
N ARG A 308 17.14 2.80 17.54
CA ARG A 308 17.24 1.78 18.59
C ARG A 308 15.91 1.59 19.34
N LYS A 309 14.85 2.33 18.96
CA LYS A 309 13.57 2.35 19.69
C LYS A 309 12.46 1.77 18.82
N PRO A 310 12.15 0.46 18.94
CA PRO A 310 11.16 -0.22 18.09
C PRO A 310 9.78 0.46 18.15
N VAL A 311 9.29 0.76 19.37
CA VAL A 311 7.99 1.39 19.58
C VAL A 311 7.91 2.77 18.93
N LYS A 312 8.99 3.54 18.97
CA LYS A 312 9.04 4.85 18.32
C LYS A 312 8.91 4.74 16.80
N GLN A 313 9.50 3.71 16.19
CA GLN A 313 9.30 3.43 14.78
C GLN A 313 7.89 2.89 14.51
N GLY A 314 7.30 2.13 15.41
CA GLY A 314 5.92 1.68 15.32
C GLY A 314 4.92 2.83 15.12
N PHE A 315 5.12 3.99 15.76
CA PHE A 315 4.28 5.16 15.54
C PHE A 315 4.31 5.69 14.11
N PHE A 316 5.39 5.50 13.38
CA PHE A 316 5.43 5.81 11.94
C PHE A 316 4.51 4.88 11.13
N GLY A 317 4.30 3.64 11.58
CA GLY A 317 3.32 2.74 10.97
C GLY A 317 1.87 3.23 11.17
N ILE A 318 1.54 3.86 12.31
CA ILE A 318 0.23 4.52 12.50
C ILE A 318 0.07 5.67 11.50
N PHE A 319 1.10 6.50 11.35
CA PHE A 319 1.08 7.60 10.38
C PHE A 319 0.95 7.10 8.94
N GLU A 320 1.63 6.02 8.58
CA GLU A 320 1.56 5.41 7.24
C GLU A 320 0.12 5.05 6.87
N VAL A 321 -0.58 4.28 7.70
CA VAL A 321 -1.98 3.88 7.45
C VAL A 321 -2.92 5.09 7.45
N PHE A 322 -2.69 6.05 8.34
CA PHE A 322 -3.46 7.29 8.38
C PHE A 322 -3.31 8.10 7.09
N ALA A 323 -2.08 8.34 6.65
CA ALA A 323 -1.80 9.10 5.44
C ALA A 323 -2.34 8.40 4.19
N ASP A 324 -2.15 7.09 4.08
CA ASP A 324 -2.61 6.29 2.95
C ASP A 324 -4.14 6.27 2.85
N THR A 325 -4.80 5.76 3.88
CA THR A 325 -6.23 5.43 3.78
C THR A 325 -7.13 6.55 4.28
N ILE A 326 -6.85 7.13 5.47
CA ILE A 326 -7.72 8.17 6.02
C ILE A 326 -7.57 9.48 5.24
N VAL A 327 -6.37 9.80 4.74
CA VAL A 327 -6.17 11.03 3.97
C VAL A 327 -6.36 10.77 2.47
N ILE A 328 -5.49 10.00 1.83
CA ILE A 328 -5.45 9.90 0.36
C ILE A 328 -6.65 9.16 -0.20
N CYS A 329 -7.01 7.98 0.33
CA CYS A 329 -8.19 7.26 -0.16
C CYS A 329 -9.49 8.02 0.10
N THR A 330 -9.62 8.74 1.24
CA THR A 330 -10.79 9.57 1.51
C THR A 330 -10.89 10.72 0.50
N LEU A 331 -9.78 11.38 0.21
CA LEU A 331 -9.77 12.45 -0.80
C LEU A 331 -10.16 11.94 -2.18
N THR A 332 -9.67 10.77 -2.59
CA THR A 332 -10.09 10.13 -3.84
C THR A 332 -11.60 9.87 -3.86
N ALA A 333 -12.14 9.32 -2.76
CA ALA A 333 -13.58 9.08 -2.64
C ALA A 333 -14.38 10.39 -2.72
N LEU A 334 -13.90 11.45 -2.07
CA LEU A 334 -14.55 12.76 -2.14
C LEU A 334 -14.45 13.39 -3.53
N VAL A 335 -13.34 13.20 -4.25
CA VAL A 335 -13.22 13.63 -5.66
C VAL A 335 -14.31 12.98 -6.51
N ILE A 336 -14.51 11.68 -6.40
CA ILE A 336 -15.53 10.95 -7.16
C ILE A 336 -16.94 11.40 -6.75
N LEU A 337 -17.22 11.43 -5.46
CA LEU A 337 -18.60 11.65 -4.97
C LEU A 337 -19.01 13.14 -4.99
N CYS A 338 -18.09 14.08 -4.68
CA CYS A 338 -18.42 15.51 -4.68
C CYS A 338 -18.48 16.09 -6.10
N SER A 339 -17.69 15.59 -7.06
CA SER A 339 -17.77 16.03 -8.46
C SER A 339 -19.11 15.76 -9.12
N GLY A 340 -19.85 14.76 -8.63
CA GLY A 340 -21.17 14.41 -9.15
C GLY A 340 -21.18 13.62 -10.44
N VAL A 341 -20.02 13.07 -10.82
CA VAL A 341 -19.95 12.16 -11.96
C VAL A 341 -20.84 10.94 -11.75
N PRO A 342 -21.49 10.44 -12.81
CA PRO A 342 -22.31 9.24 -12.72
C PRO A 342 -21.42 8.04 -12.38
N VAL A 343 -21.85 7.27 -11.39
CA VAL A 343 -21.20 6.01 -11.01
C VAL A 343 -22.12 4.86 -11.43
N SER A 344 -21.62 3.98 -12.30
CA SER A 344 -22.33 2.74 -12.66
C SER A 344 -22.18 1.72 -11.53
N TYR A 345 -23.07 1.79 -10.54
CA TYR A 345 -23.03 0.88 -9.41
C TYR A 345 -23.30 -0.56 -9.83
N GLY A 346 -22.51 -1.49 -9.31
CA GLY A 346 -22.55 -2.91 -9.65
C GLY A 346 -21.58 -3.31 -10.75
N GLU A 347 -20.99 -2.37 -11.48
CA GLU A 347 -19.99 -2.58 -12.53
C GLU A 347 -18.57 -2.26 -12.02
N ALA A 348 -17.57 -2.94 -12.57
CA ALA A 348 -16.19 -2.66 -12.21
C ALA A 348 -15.77 -1.28 -12.75
N ALA A 349 -15.11 -0.49 -11.90
CA ALA A 349 -14.49 0.77 -12.28
C ALA A 349 -13.03 0.81 -11.80
N GLY A 350 -12.21 1.54 -12.52
CA GLY A 350 -10.81 1.76 -12.24
C GLY A 350 -10.45 3.24 -12.07
N ALA A 351 -9.24 3.61 -12.44
CA ALA A 351 -8.72 4.96 -12.31
C ALA A 351 -9.50 5.98 -13.16
N GLU A 352 -10.12 5.54 -14.27
CA GLU A 352 -10.91 6.36 -15.17
C GLU A 352 -12.05 7.12 -14.45
N LEU A 353 -12.69 6.48 -13.45
CA LEU A 353 -13.74 7.13 -12.67
C LEU A 353 -13.18 8.28 -11.81
N THR A 354 -12.01 8.13 -11.25
CA THR A 354 -11.33 9.19 -10.49
C THR A 354 -10.88 10.33 -11.42
N ILE A 355 -10.34 9.98 -12.59
CA ILE A 355 -9.93 10.96 -13.60
C ILE A 355 -11.15 11.75 -14.08
N LEU A 356 -12.28 11.09 -14.30
CA LEU A 356 -13.54 11.76 -14.65
C LEU A 356 -13.98 12.73 -13.55
N GLY A 357 -13.81 12.38 -12.27
CA GLY A 357 -14.08 13.29 -11.16
C GLY A 357 -13.23 14.55 -11.18
N PHE A 358 -11.95 14.46 -11.52
CA PHE A 358 -11.08 15.62 -11.70
C PHE A 358 -11.45 16.44 -12.95
N THR A 359 -11.65 15.78 -14.08
CA THR A 359 -11.92 16.46 -15.37
C THR A 359 -13.28 17.15 -15.37
N SER A 360 -14.28 16.62 -14.70
CA SER A 360 -15.60 17.24 -14.56
C SER A 360 -15.55 18.57 -13.78
N THR A 361 -14.59 18.72 -12.87
CA THR A 361 -14.42 19.94 -12.06
C THR A 361 -13.45 20.93 -12.70
N TYR A 362 -12.32 20.48 -13.22
CA TYR A 362 -11.26 21.34 -13.72
C TYR A 362 -11.22 21.49 -15.24
N GLY A 363 -11.92 20.61 -15.97
CA GLY A 363 -11.83 20.51 -17.43
C GLY A 363 -10.72 19.55 -17.88
N ASN A 364 -10.64 19.35 -19.19
CA ASN A 364 -9.76 18.31 -19.78
C ASN A 364 -8.27 18.53 -19.57
N TRP A 365 -7.83 19.76 -19.31
CA TRP A 365 -6.41 20.07 -19.09
C TRP A 365 -5.82 19.34 -17.87
N VAL A 366 -6.65 19.03 -16.87
CA VAL A 366 -6.20 18.32 -15.65
C VAL A 366 -5.81 16.87 -15.93
N SER A 367 -6.21 16.30 -17.07
CA SER A 367 -5.85 14.93 -17.46
C SER A 367 -4.33 14.71 -17.49
N VAL A 368 -3.54 15.72 -17.89
CA VAL A 368 -2.08 15.63 -17.84
C VAL A 368 -1.56 15.53 -16.43
N PHE A 369 -2.14 16.31 -15.51
CA PHE A 369 -1.73 16.30 -14.09
C PHE A 369 -2.11 14.99 -13.39
N THR A 370 -3.29 14.44 -13.73
CA THR A 370 -3.68 13.13 -13.21
C THR A 370 -2.78 12.01 -13.76
N ALA A 371 -2.39 12.08 -15.03
CA ALA A 371 -1.43 11.14 -15.60
C ALA A 371 -0.06 11.23 -14.90
N VAL A 372 0.44 12.44 -14.65
CA VAL A 372 1.70 12.64 -13.90
C VAL A 372 1.58 12.10 -12.48
N ALA A 373 0.46 12.35 -11.79
CA ALA A 373 0.23 11.80 -10.45
C ALA A 373 0.23 10.26 -10.47
N MET A 374 -0.46 9.64 -11.44
CA MET A 374 -0.47 8.19 -11.62
C MET A 374 0.93 7.63 -11.89
N CYS A 375 1.73 8.29 -12.73
CA CYS A 375 3.11 7.90 -12.98
C CYS A 375 3.96 7.97 -11.70
N CYS A 376 3.84 9.03 -10.91
CA CYS A 376 4.57 9.17 -9.65
C CYS A 376 4.17 8.08 -8.64
N PHE A 377 2.87 7.82 -8.47
CA PHE A 377 2.36 6.82 -7.56
C PHE A 377 2.79 5.41 -7.97
N ALA A 378 2.62 5.05 -9.23
CA ALA A 378 3.01 3.75 -9.73
C ALA A 378 4.54 3.54 -9.67
N PHE A 379 5.32 4.55 -10.07
CA PHE A 379 6.78 4.47 -10.03
C PHE A 379 7.32 4.34 -8.60
N SER A 380 6.76 5.10 -7.64
CA SER A 380 7.14 4.95 -6.23
C SER A 380 6.83 3.54 -5.70
N THR A 381 5.68 2.97 -6.08
CA THR A 381 5.29 1.60 -5.71
C THR A 381 6.28 0.58 -6.26
N ILE A 382 6.72 0.70 -7.51
CA ILE A 382 7.73 -0.19 -8.10
C ILE A 382 9.03 -0.17 -7.28
N ILE A 383 9.47 1.01 -6.84
CA ILE A 383 10.69 1.15 -6.03
C ILE A 383 10.51 0.50 -4.65
N GLY A 384 9.41 0.78 -3.96
CA GLY A 384 9.15 0.23 -2.62
C GLY A 384 9.06 -1.30 -2.63
N TRP A 385 8.29 -1.85 -3.56
CA TRP A 385 8.14 -3.30 -3.72
C TRP A 385 9.43 -3.98 -4.20
N GLY A 386 10.27 -3.28 -4.97
CA GLY A 386 11.60 -3.77 -5.36
C GLY A 386 12.48 -4.05 -4.14
N LEU A 387 12.44 -3.20 -3.12
CA LEU A 387 13.12 -3.44 -1.85
C LEU A 387 12.53 -4.65 -1.12
N TYR A 388 11.19 -4.78 -1.05
CA TYR A 388 10.55 -5.90 -0.37
C TYR A 388 10.91 -7.25 -1.01
N GLY A 389 10.84 -7.34 -2.33
CA GLY A 389 11.22 -8.55 -3.06
C GLY A 389 12.70 -8.90 -2.89
N ALA A 390 13.58 -7.91 -2.93
CA ALA A 390 15.01 -8.13 -2.72
C ALA A 390 15.31 -8.70 -1.32
N ARG A 391 14.62 -8.21 -0.28
CA ARG A 391 14.76 -8.72 1.10
C ARG A 391 14.15 -10.11 1.29
N CYS A 392 13.01 -10.39 0.66
CA CYS A 392 12.44 -11.73 0.63
C CYS A 392 13.35 -12.73 -0.08
N CYS A 393 13.91 -12.34 -1.22
CA CYS A 393 14.86 -13.16 -1.98
C CYS A 393 16.15 -13.43 -1.17
N GLU A 394 16.72 -12.39 -0.53
CA GLU A 394 17.87 -12.51 0.36
C GLU A 394 17.63 -13.52 1.49
N PHE A 395 16.44 -13.48 2.13
CA PHE A 395 16.09 -14.40 3.20
C PHE A 395 15.95 -15.84 2.70
N LEU A 396 15.30 -16.07 1.55
CA LEU A 396 15.11 -17.41 0.97
C LEU A 396 16.44 -18.11 0.65
N PHE A 397 17.39 -17.38 0.10
CA PHE A 397 18.68 -17.94 -0.30
C PHE A 397 19.77 -17.82 0.77
N GLY A 398 19.49 -17.12 1.88
CA GLY A 398 20.41 -16.94 2.99
C GLY A 398 21.66 -16.14 2.69
N THR A 399 21.68 -15.37 1.59
CA THR A 399 22.84 -14.56 1.19
C THR A 399 22.44 -13.26 0.48
N SER A 400 23.15 -12.19 0.79
CA SER A 400 22.96 -10.88 0.16
C SER A 400 23.42 -10.81 -1.30
N ARG A 401 24.11 -11.85 -1.79
CA ARG A 401 24.58 -11.91 -3.20
C ARG A 401 23.42 -11.96 -4.19
N THR A 402 22.27 -12.50 -3.79
CA THR A 402 21.06 -12.61 -4.61
C THR A 402 20.35 -11.27 -4.87
N VAL A 403 20.60 -10.25 -4.04
CA VAL A 403 19.91 -8.95 -4.11
C VAL A 403 20.13 -8.26 -5.46
N LYS A 404 21.38 -8.15 -5.95
CA LYS A 404 21.66 -7.47 -7.23
C LYS A 404 21.05 -8.19 -8.44
N PRO A 405 21.27 -9.52 -8.62
CA PRO A 405 20.61 -10.26 -9.71
C PRO A 405 19.08 -10.13 -9.66
N PHE A 406 18.48 -10.22 -8.48
CA PHE A 406 17.04 -10.02 -8.31
C PHE A 406 16.61 -8.63 -8.79
N MET A 407 17.31 -7.56 -8.38
CA MET A 407 16.97 -6.19 -8.77
C MET A 407 17.07 -5.97 -10.29
N VAL A 408 18.03 -6.61 -10.96
CA VAL A 408 18.15 -6.57 -12.43
C VAL A 408 16.95 -7.26 -13.08
N ILE A 409 16.63 -8.49 -12.68
CA ILE A 409 15.48 -9.23 -13.21
C ILE A 409 14.19 -8.46 -12.94
N TYR A 410 14.01 -7.96 -11.72
CA TYR A 410 12.85 -7.16 -11.33
C TYR A 410 12.68 -5.92 -12.21
N SER A 411 13.77 -5.20 -12.49
CA SER A 411 13.73 -4.02 -13.36
C SER A 411 13.35 -4.36 -14.79
N LEU A 412 13.83 -5.49 -15.33
CA LEU A 412 13.49 -5.94 -16.69
C LEU A 412 12.02 -6.35 -16.83
N VAL A 413 11.38 -6.82 -15.76
CA VAL A 413 9.94 -7.14 -15.76
C VAL A 413 9.07 -5.92 -16.07
N ALA A 414 9.57 -4.71 -15.85
CA ALA A 414 8.87 -3.48 -16.25
C ALA A 414 8.58 -3.44 -17.77
N ILE A 415 9.46 -3.99 -18.60
CA ILE A 415 9.25 -4.07 -20.06
C ILE A 415 8.07 -5.00 -20.37
N LEU A 416 7.97 -6.14 -19.67
CA LEU A 416 6.84 -7.07 -19.82
C LEU A 416 5.53 -6.42 -19.35
N GLY A 417 5.56 -5.69 -18.22
CA GLY A 417 4.41 -4.95 -17.70
C GLY A 417 3.88 -3.88 -18.66
N ALA A 418 4.77 -3.32 -19.49
CA ALA A 418 4.41 -2.32 -20.50
C ALA A 418 3.82 -2.93 -21.80
N THR A 419 4.18 -4.17 -22.13
CA THR A 419 3.95 -4.73 -23.48
C THR A 419 3.00 -5.92 -23.52
N VAL A 420 2.72 -6.55 -22.37
CA VAL A 420 1.91 -7.79 -22.30
C VAL A 420 0.59 -7.50 -21.58
N ASP A 421 -0.48 -8.10 -22.09
CA ASP A 421 -1.76 -8.15 -21.35
C ASP A 421 -1.60 -9.05 -20.11
N LEU A 422 -1.81 -8.45 -18.94
CA LEU A 422 -1.50 -9.07 -17.66
C LEU A 422 -2.64 -9.89 -17.05
N GLY A 423 -3.83 -9.88 -17.63
CA GLY A 423 -5.06 -10.56 -17.19
C GLY A 423 -4.91 -11.60 -16.07
N LEU A 424 -4.53 -12.84 -16.43
CA LEU A 424 -4.36 -13.92 -15.46
C LEU A 424 -3.18 -13.68 -14.49
N LEU A 425 -2.08 -13.09 -14.96
CA LEU A 425 -0.90 -12.81 -14.12
C LEU A 425 -1.23 -11.79 -13.02
N TRP A 426 -2.07 -10.81 -13.31
CA TRP A 426 -2.60 -9.89 -12.31
C TRP A 426 -3.32 -10.62 -11.19
N ASN A 427 -4.29 -11.45 -11.56
CA ASN A 427 -5.09 -12.20 -10.60
C ASN A 427 -4.24 -13.14 -9.73
N ILE A 428 -3.23 -13.78 -10.31
CA ILE A 428 -2.29 -14.64 -9.58
C ILE A 428 -1.45 -13.83 -8.59
N ALA A 429 -0.91 -12.68 -9.02
CA ALA A 429 -0.12 -11.81 -8.14
C ALA A 429 -0.95 -11.24 -6.97
N GLU A 430 -2.21 -10.85 -7.22
CA GLU A 430 -3.14 -10.41 -6.19
C GLU A 430 -3.44 -11.52 -5.17
N THR A 431 -3.55 -12.75 -5.64
CA THR A 431 -3.73 -13.93 -4.78
C THR A 431 -2.53 -14.15 -3.86
N PHE A 432 -1.31 -14.12 -4.40
CA PHE A 432 -0.09 -14.26 -3.58
C PHE A 432 0.08 -13.10 -2.61
N ASN A 433 -0.30 -11.89 -3.00
CA ASN A 433 -0.31 -10.74 -2.09
C ASN A 433 -1.20 -11.00 -0.86
N GLY A 434 -2.41 -11.48 -1.08
CA GLY A 434 -3.30 -11.85 0.01
C GLY A 434 -2.77 -13.02 0.86
N LEU A 435 -2.13 -14.02 0.25
CA LEU A 435 -1.54 -15.18 0.94
C LEU A 435 -0.43 -14.78 1.92
N MET A 436 0.29 -13.68 1.68
CA MET A 436 1.30 -13.17 2.61
C MET A 436 0.71 -12.80 3.98
N ALA A 437 -0.56 -12.42 4.04
CA ALA A 437 -1.23 -12.08 5.30
C ALA A 437 -1.27 -13.26 6.28
N ILE A 438 -1.40 -14.50 5.80
CA ILE A 438 -1.54 -15.67 6.66
C ILE A 438 -0.34 -15.86 7.58
N PRO A 439 0.89 -16.07 7.08
CA PRO A 439 2.06 -16.23 7.94
C PRO A 439 2.33 -15.00 8.81
N ASN A 440 2.07 -13.80 8.28
CA ASN A 440 2.25 -12.57 9.01
C ASN A 440 1.29 -12.44 10.20
N LEU A 441 -0.02 -12.61 10.00
CA LEU A 441 -1.02 -12.49 11.05
C LEU A 441 -0.84 -13.52 12.16
N ILE A 442 -0.48 -14.76 11.81
CA ILE A 442 -0.13 -15.79 12.79
C ILE A 442 1.03 -15.33 13.67
N ALA A 443 2.09 -14.81 13.06
CA ALA A 443 3.26 -14.34 13.78
C ALA A 443 2.95 -13.13 14.68
N VAL A 444 2.25 -12.12 14.16
CA VAL A 444 1.88 -10.92 14.93
C VAL A 444 0.97 -11.27 16.11
N PHE A 445 0.01 -12.18 15.90
CA PHE A 445 -0.86 -12.67 16.97
C PHE A 445 -0.07 -13.38 18.07
N LEU A 446 0.81 -14.31 17.72
CA LEU A 446 1.65 -15.05 18.67
C LEU A 446 2.65 -14.14 19.39
N LEU A 447 3.18 -13.11 18.74
CA LEU A 447 4.12 -12.13 19.27
C LEU A 447 3.44 -10.91 19.92
N SER A 448 2.11 -10.89 20.01
CA SER A 448 1.37 -9.76 20.61
C SER A 448 1.80 -9.44 22.04
N GLY A 449 2.19 -10.45 22.82
CA GLY A 449 2.75 -10.28 24.16
C GLY A 449 4.05 -9.47 24.17
N VAL A 450 4.91 -9.68 23.18
CA VAL A 450 6.16 -8.90 23.01
C VAL A 450 5.85 -7.45 22.70
N VAL A 451 4.89 -7.18 21.80
CA VAL A 451 4.45 -5.81 21.49
C VAL A 451 3.96 -5.09 22.75
N VAL A 452 3.07 -5.73 23.51
CA VAL A 452 2.54 -5.14 24.77
C VAL A 452 3.64 -4.85 25.77
N LYS A 453 4.61 -5.76 25.93
CA LYS A 453 5.77 -5.57 26.80
C LYS A 453 6.59 -4.36 26.37
N LEU A 454 6.97 -4.29 25.11
CA LEU A 454 7.76 -3.18 24.54
C LEU A 454 7.04 -1.83 24.69
N VAL A 455 5.73 -1.79 24.48
CA VAL A 455 4.93 -0.57 24.68
C VAL A 455 4.94 -0.13 26.15
N LYS A 456 4.75 -1.06 27.10
CA LYS A 456 4.83 -0.75 28.53
C LYS A 456 6.21 -0.20 28.91
N GLU A 457 7.28 -0.88 28.53
CA GLU A 457 8.65 -0.46 28.78
C GLU A 457 8.92 0.95 28.21
N TYR A 458 8.50 1.22 26.98
CA TYR A 458 8.71 2.51 26.33
C TYR A 458 8.10 3.68 27.11
N PHE A 459 6.91 3.52 27.67
CA PHE A 459 6.23 4.57 28.43
C PHE A 459 6.66 4.63 29.90
N THR A 460 7.23 3.55 30.48
CA THR A 460 7.71 3.53 31.87
C THR A 460 9.15 4.04 32.02
N THR A 461 10.03 3.73 31.06
CA THR A 461 11.47 4.11 31.11
C THR A 461 11.75 5.57 30.79
N GLY A 462 10.74 6.38 30.55
CA GLY A 462 10.88 7.81 30.28
C GLY A 462 11.09 8.18 28.79
N ASP A 463 11.28 7.21 27.93
CA ASP A 463 11.43 7.43 26.48
C ASP A 463 10.14 7.98 25.82
N GLY A 464 9.00 7.79 26.47
CA GLY A 464 7.68 8.31 26.11
C GLY A 464 7.13 9.39 27.03
N LYS A 465 7.94 10.00 27.91
CA LYS A 465 7.46 11.02 28.87
C LYS A 465 6.96 12.30 28.23
N ASP A 466 7.38 12.58 26.98
CA ASP A 466 6.90 13.73 26.21
C ASP A 466 5.65 13.38 25.35
N ALA A 467 4.98 12.26 25.65
CA ALA A 467 3.87 11.70 24.88
C ALA A 467 2.49 12.09 25.43
#